data_233d16cc1e5958888c7a7f5b26bb8c83
#
_entry.id   233d16cc1e5958888c7a7f5b26bb8c83
#
_cell.length_a   1.000
_cell.length_b   1.000
_cell.length_c   1.000
_cell.angle_alpha   90.00
_cell.angle_beta   90.00
_cell.angle_gamma   90.00
#
_symmetry.space_group_name_H-M   'P 1'
#
loop_
_entity.id
_entity.type
_entity.pdbx_description
1 polymer ?
#
loop_
_entity_poly.entity_id
_entity_poly.type
_entity_poly.pdbx_seq_one_letter_code
_entity_poly.pdbx_strand_id
1 'polypeptide(L)'
;MGRALLAYKSEEEIRSLFPEVLTAYTPHTIATINDLLKELELTRQRGYAVEHEETNLMVNCIAVSLDYNNAPIAALSISIPTFRISESKEKEAVQILWEAKQRIETHFKMYGVDFGN
;
A
#
# COMPACT_ATOMS: atom_id res chain seq x y z
N MET A 1 2.94 -1.63 2.59
CA MET A 1 1.58 -2.17 2.87
C MET A 1 0.67 -1.15 3.54
N GLY A 2 1.13 -0.49 4.58
CA GLY A 2 0.30 0.47 5.31
C GLY A 2 -0.31 1.55 4.42
N ARG A 3 0.44 2.01 3.43
CA ARG A 3 -0.01 3.03 2.49
C ARG A 3 -1.24 2.59 1.69
N ALA A 4 -1.29 1.32 1.28
CA ALA A 4 -2.45 0.77 0.57
C ALA A 4 -3.71 0.75 1.45
N LEU A 5 -3.55 0.50 2.75
CA LEU A 5 -4.66 0.51 3.71
C LEU A 5 -5.11 1.94 4.04
N LEU A 6 -4.18 2.88 4.10
CA LEU A 6 -4.46 4.27 4.46
C LEU A 6 -5.05 5.09 3.30
N ALA A 7 -4.87 4.65 2.07
CA ALA A 7 -5.20 5.44 0.87
C ALA A 7 -6.66 5.88 0.81
N TYR A 8 -7.58 5.11 1.40
CA TYR A 8 -9.01 5.39 1.37
C TYR A 8 -9.54 6.11 2.61
N LYS A 9 -8.65 6.47 3.55
CA LYS A 9 -9.03 7.29 4.70
C LYS A 9 -9.06 8.77 4.31
N SER A 10 -9.90 9.55 5.00
CA SER A 10 -9.99 10.99 4.78
C SER A 10 -8.71 11.69 5.26
N GLU A 11 -8.48 12.90 4.74
CA GLU A 11 -7.37 13.74 5.20
C GLU A 11 -7.43 13.97 6.71
N GLU A 12 -8.64 14.23 7.23
CA GLU A 12 -8.86 14.45 8.66
C GLU A 12 -8.47 13.26 9.50
N GLU A 13 -8.84 12.04 9.07
CA GLU A 13 -8.45 10.80 9.73
C GLU A 13 -6.93 10.60 9.72
N ILE A 14 -6.28 10.86 8.59
CA ILE A 14 -4.82 10.74 8.48
C ILE A 14 -4.13 11.73 9.41
N ARG A 15 -4.58 12.98 9.45
CA ARG A 15 -4.00 13.99 10.34
C ARG A 15 -4.18 13.65 11.82
N SER A 16 -5.25 12.94 12.17
CA SER A 16 -5.47 12.50 13.55
C SER A 16 -4.58 11.34 13.98
N LEU A 17 -4.12 10.53 13.02
CA LEU A 17 -3.31 9.34 13.28
C LEU A 17 -1.80 9.61 13.34
N PHE A 18 -1.32 10.67 12.69
CA PHE A 18 0.11 10.92 12.52
C PHE A 18 0.50 12.32 12.94
N PRO A 19 1.73 12.51 13.48
CA PRO A 19 2.27 13.85 13.73
C PRO A 19 2.61 14.55 12.41
N GLU A 20 2.77 15.88 12.45
CA GLU A 20 3.12 16.67 11.26
C GLU A 20 4.47 16.26 10.67
N VAL A 21 5.43 15.88 11.52
CA VAL A 21 6.74 15.39 11.10
C VAL A 21 6.83 13.91 11.44
N LEU A 22 7.09 13.10 10.42
CA LEU A 22 7.17 11.65 10.54
C LEU A 22 8.61 11.20 10.72
N THR A 23 8.80 10.03 11.36
CA THR A 23 10.14 9.46 11.52
C THR A 23 10.67 8.98 10.17
N ALA A 24 11.85 9.44 9.79
CA ALA A 24 12.54 9.02 8.57
C ALA A 24 13.47 7.86 8.87
N TYR A 25 13.22 6.70 8.25
CA TYR A 25 14.06 5.50 8.39
C TYR A 25 15.21 5.46 7.37
N THR A 26 15.03 6.14 6.24
CA THR A 26 16.05 6.30 5.19
C THR A 26 15.96 7.71 4.63
N PRO A 27 16.93 8.16 3.79
CA PRO A 27 16.80 9.45 3.10
C PRO A 27 15.59 9.53 2.16
N HIS A 28 14.99 8.41 1.80
CA HIS A 28 13.84 8.32 0.89
C HIS A 28 12.50 8.25 1.62
N THR A 29 12.49 8.13 2.94
CA THR A 29 11.26 8.06 3.73
C THR A 29 10.46 9.35 3.61
N ILE A 30 9.14 9.23 3.45
CA ILE A 30 8.23 10.38 3.52
C ILE A 30 8.24 10.88 4.98
N ALA A 31 8.67 12.13 5.18
CA ALA A 31 8.92 12.67 6.51
C ALA A 31 7.90 13.73 6.95
N THR A 32 6.95 14.10 6.11
CA THR A 32 5.89 15.06 6.45
C THR A 32 4.53 14.51 6.13
N ILE A 33 3.52 14.95 6.89
CA ILE A 33 2.13 14.53 6.66
C ILE A 33 1.59 15.02 5.32
N ASN A 34 2.03 16.21 4.86
CA ASN A 34 1.59 16.75 3.57
C ASN A 34 2.09 15.87 2.41
N ASP A 35 3.33 15.40 2.48
CA ASP A 35 3.88 14.50 1.47
C ASP A 35 3.19 13.13 1.51
N LEU A 36 2.87 12.64 2.71
CA LEU A 36 2.09 11.41 2.87
C LEU A 36 0.72 11.55 2.22
N LEU A 37 0.01 12.66 2.44
CA LEU A 37 -1.30 12.88 1.85
C LEU A 37 -1.26 12.91 0.32
N LYS A 38 -0.22 13.51 -0.27
CA LYS A 38 -0.01 13.51 -1.72
C LYS A 38 0.20 12.10 -2.25
N GLU A 39 1.02 11.31 -1.58
CA GLU A 39 1.30 9.93 -1.98
C GLU A 39 0.06 9.04 -1.85
N LEU A 40 -0.76 9.24 -0.82
CA LEU A 40 -2.02 8.53 -0.66
C LEU A 40 -3.01 8.85 -1.79
N GLU A 41 -3.06 10.12 -2.23
CA GLU A 41 -3.87 10.51 -3.38
C GLU A 41 -3.40 9.81 -4.66
N LEU A 42 -2.10 9.77 -4.92
CA LEU A 42 -1.52 9.05 -6.06
C LEU A 42 -1.82 7.55 -5.97
N THR A 43 -1.77 6.98 -4.78
CA THR A 43 -2.10 5.57 -4.55
C THR A 43 -3.56 5.28 -4.93
N ARG A 44 -4.50 6.15 -4.53
CA ARG A 44 -5.89 6.02 -4.94
C ARG A 44 -6.07 6.07 -6.46
N GLN A 45 -5.37 6.98 -7.12
CA GLN A 45 -5.46 7.14 -8.57
C GLN A 45 -4.87 5.95 -9.32
N ARG A 46 -3.75 5.41 -8.84
CA ARG A 46 -3.09 4.26 -9.47
C ARG A 46 -3.78 2.92 -9.18
N GLY A 47 -4.40 2.78 -8.01
CA GLY A 47 -4.95 1.51 -7.53
C GLY A 47 -3.92 0.60 -6.87
N TYR A 48 -2.71 1.09 -6.59
CA TYR A 48 -1.67 0.38 -5.85
C TYR A 48 -0.72 1.36 -5.17
N ALA A 49 -0.10 0.91 -4.09
CA ALA A 49 0.90 1.68 -3.36
C ALA A 49 2.30 1.27 -3.80
N VAL A 50 3.21 2.23 -3.85
CA VAL A 50 4.62 2.01 -4.19
C VAL A 50 5.48 2.62 -3.10
N GLU A 51 6.50 1.88 -2.65
CA GLU A 51 7.50 2.34 -1.71
C GLU A 51 8.87 2.08 -2.32
N HIS A 52 9.67 3.15 -2.51
CA HIS A 52 11.01 3.08 -3.06
C HIS A 52 12.02 3.36 -1.95
N GLU A 53 12.57 2.30 -1.33
CA GLU A 53 13.62 2.38 -0.31
C GLU A 53 13.27 3.26 0.91
N GLU A 54 11.98 3.38 1.26
CA GLU A 54 11.53 4.31 2.31
C GLU A 54 11.72 3.75 3.72
N THR A 55 11.62 2.43 3.89
CA THR A 55 11.83 1.75 5.18
C THR A 55 13.24 1.20 5.28
N ASN A 56 13.73 0.56 4.23
CA ASN A 56 15.08 0.02 4.13
C ASN A 56 15.67 0.40 2.78
N LEU A 57 16.94 0.78 2.75
CA LEU A 57 17.66 0.98 1.50
C LEU A 57 17.73 -0.36 0.74
N MET A 58 17.74 -0.29 -0.60
CA MET A 58 17.82 -1.43 -1.52
C MET A 58 16.59 -2.33 -1.56
N VAL A 59 15.48 -1.94 -0.91
CA VAL A 59 14.22 -2.68 -0.94
C VAL A 59 13.09 -1.77 -1.40
N ASN A 60 12.32 -2.24 -2.38
CA ASN A 60 11.14 -1.57 -2.91
C ASN A 60 9.92 -2.47 -2.69
N CYS A 61 8.79 -1.89 -2.37
CA CYS A 61 7.55 -2.63 -2.15
C CYS A 61 6.44 -2.08 -3.01
N ILE A 62 5.60 -2.99 -3.53
CA ILE A 62 4.37 -2.65 -4.23
C ILE A 62 3.25 -3.38 -3.50
N ALA A 63 2.14 -2.69 -3.24
CA ALA A 63 1.07 -3.25 -2.44
C ALA A 63 -0.31 -2.85 -2.98
N VAL A 64 -1.27 -3.74 -2.76
CA VAL A 64 -2.69 -3.47 -3.00
C VAL A 64 -3.47 -3.75 -1.72
N SER A 65 -4.59 -3.07 -1.53
CA SER A 65 -5.50 -3.40 -0.45
C SER A 65 -6.31 -4.66 -0.80
N LEU A 66 -6.71 -5.41 0.21
CA LEU A 66 -7.69 -6.48 0.09
C LEU A 66 -8.96 -5.99 0.78
N ASP A 67 -10.05 -5.90 0.01
CA ASP A 67 -11.27 -5.27 0.45
C ASP A 67 -12.36 -6.29 0.75
N TYR A 68 -13.16 -6.01 1.78
CA TYR A 68 -14.33 -6.79 2.15
C TYR A 68 -15.42 -5.83 2.62
N ASN A 69 -16.62 -5.96 2.07
CA ASN A 69 -17.75 -5.07 2.35
C ASN A 69 -17.39 -3.60 2.13
N ASN A 70 -16.72 -3.31 1.01
CA ASN A 70 -16.31 -1.96 0.59
C ASN A 70 -15.31 -1.27 1.53
N ALA A 71 -14.59 -2.04 2.34
CA ALA A 71 -13.56 -1.50 3.24
C ALA A 71 -12.27 -2.31 3.12
N PRO A 72 -11.09 -1.67 3.14
CA PRO A 72 -9.83 -2.39 3.15
C PRO A 72 -9.64 -3.05 4.52
N ILE A 73 -9.43 -4.37 4.53
CA ILE A 73 -9.25 -5.17 5.75
C ILE A 73 -7.83 -5.71 5.88
N ALA A 74 -7.09 -5.76 4.78
CA ALA A 74 -5.73 -6.28 4.74
C ALA A 74 -5.00 -5.70 3.52
N ALA A 75 -3.73 -6.03 3.37
CA ALA A 75 -2.96 -5.66 2.20
C ALA A 75 -2.10 -6.84 1.76
N LEU A 76 -1.81 -6.89 0.47
CA LEU A 76 -0.92 -7.87 -0.15
C LEU A 76 0.20 -7.11 -0.83
N SER A 77 1.45 -7.52 -0.62
CA SER A 77 2.59 -6.82 -1.18
C SER A 77 3.64 -7.74 -1.77
N ILE A 78 4.42 -7.18 -2.69
CA ILE A 78 5.62 -7.80 -3.24
C ILE A 78 6.79 -6.88 -2.93
N SER A 79 7.85 -7.44 -2.35
CA SER A 79 9.10 -6.72 -2.10
C SER A 79 10.11 -7.08 -3.20
N ILE A 80 10.73 -6.08 -3.81
CA ILE A 80 11.68 -6.25 -4.89
C ILE A 80 12.99 -5.54 -4.52
N PRO A 81 14.12 -6.25 -4.49
CA PRO A 81 15.41 -5.59 -4.30
C PRO A 81 15.68 -4.56 -5.39
N THR A 82 16.28 -3.43 -5.01
CA THR A 82 16.53 -2.32 -5.95
C THR A 82 17.31 -2.75 -7.19
N PHE A 83 18.28 -3.66 -7.03
CA PHE A 83 19.08 -4.15 -8.17
C PHE A 83 18.28 -5.00 -9.17
N ARG A 84 17.06 -5.42 -8.82
CA ARG A 84 16.16 -6.19 -9.69
C ARG A 84 14.96 -5.37 -10.18
N ILE A 85 14.76 -4.18 -9.64
CA ILE A 85 13.61 -3.35 -10.02
C ILE A 85 13.82 -2.75 -11.42
N SER A 86 12.77 -2.71 -12.21
CA SER A 86 12.71 -2.02 -13.49
C SER A 86 11.25 -1.67 -13.73
N GLU A 87 10.98 -0.82 -14.71
CA GLU A 87 9.61 -0.47 -15.06
C GLU A 87 8.79 -1.71 -15.44
N SER A 88 9.39 -2.64 -16.18
CA SER A 88 8.71 -3.87 -16.58
C SER A 88 8.47 -4.82 -15.39
N LYS A 89 9.41 -4.90 -14.45
CA LYS A 89 9.25 -5.69 -13.22
C LYS A 89 8.15 -5.12 -12.32
N GLU A 90 8.08 -3.81 -12.22
CA GLU A 90 7.05 -3.13 -11.46
C GLU A 90 5.66 -3.41 -12.04
N LYS A 91 5.51 -3.28 -13.37
CA LYS A 91 4.24 -3.59 -14.06
C LYS A 91 3.83 -5.05 -13.88
N GLU A 92 4.77 -5.96 -13.98
CA GLU A 92 4.55 -7.40 -13.76
C GLU A 92 4.05 -7.65 -12.33
N ALA A 93 4.70 -7.06 -11.34
CA ALA A 93 4.29 -7.18 -9.93
C ALA A 93 2.89 -6.63 -9.69
N VAL A 94 2.55 -5.48 -10.26
CA VAL A 94 1.21 -4.89 -10.17
C VAL A 94 0.16 -5.83 -10.76
N GLN A 95 0.43 -6.43 -11.91
CA GLN A 95 -0.49 -7.36 -12.56
C GLN A 95 -0.72 -8.60 -11.69
N ILE A 96 0.34 -9.16 -11.13
CA ILE A 96 0.25 -10.32 -10.21
C ILE A 96 -0.59 -9.97 -8.99
N LEU A 97 -0.35 -8.80 -8.40
CA LEU A 97 -1.09 -8.35 -7.22
C LEU A 97 -2.58 -8.15 -7.52
N TRP A 98 -2.92 -7.55 -8.66
CA TRP A 98 -4.33 -7.35 -9.03
C TRP A 98 -5.05 -8.68 -9.28
N GLU A 99 -4.41 -9.64 -9.93
CA GLU A 99 -4.98 -10.97 -10.13
C GLU A 99 -5.19 -11.69 -8.80
N ALA A 100 -4.21 -11.64 -7.90
CA ALA A 100 -4.34 -12.23 -6.58
C ALA A 100 -5.44 -11.54 -5.76
N LYS A 101 -5.52 -10.21 -5.82
CA LYS A 101 -6.56 -9.42 -5.17
C LYS A 101 -7.95 -9.89 -5.61
N GLN A 102 -8.18 -10.03 -6.90
CA GLN A 102 -9.47 -10.50 -7.43
C GLN A 102 -9.84 -11.88 -6.89
N ARG A 103 -8.90 -12.81 -6.87
CA ARG A 103 -9.13 -14.17 -6.38
C ARG A 103 -9.45 -14.18 -4.88
N ILE A 104 -8.68 -13.45 -4.11
CA ILE A 104 -8.85 -13.39 -2.65
C ILE A 104 -10.17 -12.71 -2.29
N GLU A 105 -10.50 -11.60 -2.92
CA GLU A 105 -11.75 -10.88 -2.65
C GLU A 105 -12.99 -11.68 -3.09
N THR A 106 -12.89 -12.44 -4.18
CA THR A 106 -13.95 -13.36 -4.58
C THR A 106 -14.17 -14.42 -3.50
N HIS A 107 -13.08 -14.96 -2.95
CA HIS A 107 -13.15 -15.93 -1.85
C HIS A 107 -13.82 -15.32 -0.61
N PHE A 108 -13.49 -14.08 -0.27
CA PHE A 108 -14.13 -13.37 0.83
C PHE A 108 -15.65 -13.25 0.64
N LYS A 109 -16.09 -12.94 -0.57
CA LYS A 109 -17.52 -12.81 -0.88
C LYS A 109 -18.25 -14.15 -0.76
N MET A 110 -17.59 -15.25 -1.16
CA MET A 110 -18.20 -16.58 -1.14
C MET A 110 -18.25 -17.21 0.25
N TYR A 111 -17.22 -17.00 1.07
CA TYR A 111 -17.03 -17.71 2.34
C TYR A 111 -17.01 -16.80 3.56
N GLY A 112 -17.01 -15.48 3.36
CA GLY A 112 -16.89 -14.52 4.45
C GLY A 112 -15.45 -14.42 4.97
N VAL A 113 -15.26 -13.56 5.96
CA VAL A 113 -13.98 -13.33 6.62
C VAL A 113 -14.15 -13.50 8.12
N ASP A 114 -13.30 -14.34 8.71
CA ASP A 114 -13.25 -14.53 10.17
C ASP A 114 -12.14 -13.63 10.71
N PHE A 115 -12.49 -12.71 11.60
CA PHE A 115 -11.54 -11.80 12.25
C PHE A 115 -10.97 -12.34 13.57
N GLY A 116 -11.23 -13.61 13.89
CA GLY A 116 -10.67 -14.25 15.07
C GLY A 116 -11.41 -13.93 16.38
N ASN A 117 -12.64 -13.48 16.28
CA ASN A 117 -13.49 -13.19 17.45
C ASN A 117 -14.38 -14.35 17.81
#